data_7fec0f3d13dcf904e49a2996be4b7207
#
_entry.id   7fec0f3d13dcf904e49a2996be4b7207
#
_cell.length_a   1.000
_cell.length_b   1.000
_cell.length_c   1.000
_cell.angle_alpha   90.00
_cell.angle_beta   90.00
_cell.angle_gamma   90.00
#
_symmetry.space_group_name_H-M   'P 1'
#
loop_
_entity.id
_entity.type
_entity.pdbx_description
1 polymer ?
#
loop_
_entity_poly.entity_id
_entity_poly.type
_entity_poly.pdbx_seq_one_letter_code
_entity_poly.pdbx_strand_id
1 'polypeptide(L)'
;GGGHFLHSRFNDVMDWVFEHSPRSEWNKFQAKVLIDLEGSPVEFPIELNLWQLPTDQQVEYLYSYLTASKKDIEYKNFEDWIRNYLGDKIADNYMIPYNKKLWCIDPSTLNTDWLIKIPNTNAKLVLKTIIEKNSNFTEEVVSHRSFYYPKEGGFQTMFNSIYEHIKDRVVLGYKTKKLEYDSQNKIWIIDDKYRTKNIINTAPWPVLDVHLNGFNFKKEFEKLKYLSDVISLWEREPYDHKAQWKYIPNPDIEQHREFYIHNYAPYSKPGGVMTDINSIRWRQHNKKWKAGVPLYEHENVYSYPMPTTDYKEAIKNILFYCRDYNLFGLGRWGQWQYFNTDQCIKQVLDFFNSDDIKKFDFFKTF
;
A
#
# COMPACT_ATOMS: atom_id res chain seq x y z
N GLY A 1 -8.58 1.74 8.38
CA GLY A 1 -8.75 0.28 8.40
C GLY A 1 -7.62 -0.42 7.65
N GLY A 2 -7.53 -1.73 7.76
CA GLY A 2 -6.50 -2.55 7.15
C GLY A 2 -5.28 -2.81 8.04
N GLY A 3 -4.43 -3.76 7.63
CA GLY A 3 -3.18 -4.06 8.32
C GLY A 3 -2.14 -3.00 8.01
N HIS A 4 -1.79 -2.20 9.02
CA HIS A 4 -0.74 -1.21 8.94
C HIS A 4 0.39 -1.59 9.87
N PHE A 5 1.63 -1.45 9.38
CA PHE A 5 2.84 -1.75 10.12
C PHE A 5 3.86 -0.65 9.86
N LEU A 6 4.67 -0.31 10.86
CA LEU A 6 5.76 0.64 10.70
C LEU A 6 7.04 -0.11 10.34
N HIS A 7 7.53 0.15 9.17
CA HIS A 7 8.85 -0.27 8.71
C HIS A 7 9.41 0.83 7.81
N SER A 8 10.70 1.03 7.81
CA SER A 8 11.36 1.95 6.90
C SER A 8 12.82 1.57 6.71
N ARG A 9 13.33 1.86 5.52
CA ARG A 9 14.76 1.88 5.23
C ARG A 9 15.38 3.27 5.44
N PHE A 10 14.57 4.27 5.75
CA PHE A 10 14.98 5.65 5.95
C PHE A 10 15.15 5.92 7.44
N ASN A 11 16.39 6.17 7.90
CA ASN A 11 16.67 6.42 9.30
C ASN A 11 16.00 7.71 9.79
N ASP A 12 16.04 8.78 9.01
CA ASP A 12 15.41 10.05 9.32
C ASP A 12 13.89 9.94 9.54
N VAL A 13 13.22 9.05 8.79
CA VAL A 13 11.79 8.75 9.01
C VAL A 13 11.58 8.04 10.35
N MET A 14 12.42 7.03 10.66
CA MET A 14 12.30 6.31 11.93
C MET A 14 12.61 7.19 13.13
N ASP A 15 13.62 8.06 13.02
CA ASP A 15 13.98 9.04 14.04
C ASP A 15 12.80 10.01 14.27
N TRP A 16 12.24 10.56 13.20
CA TRP A 16 11.07 11.44 13.29
C TRP A 16 9.86 10.76 13.93
N VAL A 17 9.55 9.52 13.55
CA VAL A 17 8.41 8.80 14.16
C VAL A 17 8.64 8.56 15.63
N PHE A 18 9.85 8.14 16.04
CA PHE A 18 10.15 7.84 17.45
C PHE A 18 10.35 9.08 18.33
N GLU A 19 10.59 10.24 17.72
CA GLU A 19 10.53 11.53 18.41
C GLU A 19 9.10 11.87 18.87
N HIS A 20 8.09 11.55 18.04
CA HIS A 20 6.68 11.85 18.30
C HIS A 20 5.91 10.70 18.97
N SER A 21 6.38 9.47 18.83
CA SER A 21 5.80 8.26 19.42
C SER A 21 6.93 7.39 19.97
N PRO A 22 7.25 7.46 21.27
CA PRO A 22 8.46 6.90 21.85
C PRO A 22 8.66 5.42 21.54
N ARG A 23 9.88 5.04 21.13
CA ARG A 23 10.21 3.66 20.73
C ARG A 23 9.89 2.63 21.82
N SER A 24 9.91 3.02 23.08
CA SER A 24 9.52 2.16 24.21
C SER A 24 8.07 1.68 24.15
N GLU A 25 7.22 2.34 23.40
CA GLU A 25 5.81 1.99 23.19
C GLU A 25 5.58 1.00 22.04
N TRP A 26 6.65 0.55 21.38
CA TRP A 26 6.59 -0.31 20.21
C TRP A 26 7.24 -1.66 20.45
N ASN A 27 6.60 -2.71 19.94
CA ASN A 27 7.20 -4.03 19.75
C ASN A 27 7.81 -4.11 18.36
N LYS A 28 8.95 -4.82 18.23
CA LYS A 28 9.56 -5.16 16.96
C LYS A 28 9.28 -6.64 16.66
N PHE A 29 8.78 -6.91 15.46
CA PHE A 29 8.48 -8.25 14.98
C PHE A 29 9.29 -8.60 13.75
N GLN A 30 9.63 -9.89 13.62
CA GLN A 30 10.05 -10.45 12.33
C GLN A 30 8.79 -10.79 11.53
N ALA A 31 8.73 -10.32 10.29
CA ALA A 31 7.58 -10.59 9.44
C ALA A 31 7.54 -12.07 9.04
N LYS A 32 6.44 -12.71 9.34
CA LYS A 32 6.11 -14.06 8.88
C LYS A 32 4.81 -14.00 8.10
N VAL A 33 4.92 -14.20 6.79
CA VAL A 33 3.83 -14.04 5.83
C VAL A 33 3.63 -15.35 5.10
N LEU A 34 2.39 -15.77 4.94
CA LEU A 34 2.04 -16.98 4.21
C LEU A 34 1.37 -16.64 2.88
N ILE A 35 1.53 -17.53 1.92
CA ILE A 35 0.77 -17.61 0.68
C ILE A 35 0.01 -18.92 0.71
N ASP A 36 -1.31 -18.88 0.54
CA ASP A 36 -2.15 -20.09 0.42
C ASP A 36 -2.06 -20.62 -1.01
N LEU A 37 -1.07 -21.44 -1.26
CA LEU A 37 -0.82 -22.01 -2.58
C LEU A 37 -1.52 -23.36 -2.71
N GLU A 38 -2.62 -23.41 -3.46
CA GLU A 38 -3.38 -24.65 -3.71
C GLU A 38 -3.74 -25.43 -2.43
N GLY A 39 -4.04 -24.72 -1.34
CA GLY A 39 -4.34 -25.29 -0.03
C GLY A 39 -3.11 -25.61 0.82
N SER A 40 -1.90 -25.41 0.31
CA SER A 40 -0.63 -25.57 1.05
C SER A 40 -0.04 -24.21 1.40
N PRO A 41 0.13 -23.85 2.68
CA PRO A 41 0.72 -22.59 3.07
C PRO A 41 2.24 -22.59 2.82
N VAL A 42 2.72 -21.62 2.04
CA VAL A 42 4.15 -21.38 1.76
C VAL A 42 4.53 -20.00 2.27
N GLU A 43 5.71 -19.84 2.85
CA GLU A 43 6.17 -18.52 3.30
C GLU A 43 6.50 -17.59 2.11
N PHE A 44 6.22 -16.30 2.29
CA PHE A 44 6.59 -15.25 1.35
C PHE A 44 8.05 -14.80 1.56
N PRO A 45 8.81 -14.51 0.50
CA PRO A 45 8.44 -14.63 -0.91
C PRO A 45 8.51 -16.09 -1.39
N ILE A 46 7.60 -16.46 -2.29
CA ILE A 46 7.41 -17.84 -2.72
C ILE A 46 8.68 -18.46 -3.30
N GLU A 47 9.40 -17.73 -4.16
CA GLU A 47 10.59 -18.23 -4.85
C GLU A 47 11.74 -18.58 -3.88
N LEU A 48 11.79 -17.98 -2.72
CA LEU A 48 12.77 -18.30 -1.67
C LEU A 48 12.32 -19.42 -0.73
N ASN A 49 11.07 -19.85 -0.85
CA ASN A 49 10.45 -20.82 0.05
C ASN A 49 9.84 -22.03 -0.68
N LEU A 50 10.20 -22.24 -1.95
CA LEU A 50 9.74 -23.40 -2.73
C LEU A 50 10.09 -24.76 -2.06
N TRP A 51 11.13 -24.80 -1.21
CA TRP A 51 11.51 -25.96 -0.45
C TRP A 51 10.45 -26.45 0.55
N GLN A 52 9.45 -25.65 0.85
CA GLN A 52 8.31 -26.00 1.71
C GLN A 52 7.23 -26.77 0.97
N LEU A 53 7.26 -26.78 -0.36
CA LEU A 53 6.31 -27.52 -1.20
C LEU A 53 6.65 -29.03 -1.25
N PRO A 54 5.67 -29.90 -1.61
CA PRO A 54 5.96 -31.28 -2.02
C PRO A 54 6.99 -31.36 -3.15
N THR A 55 7.81 -32.40 -3.18
CA THR A 55 8.96 -32.49 -4.10
C THR A 55 8.58 -32.28 -5.57
N ASP A 56 7.50 -32.89 -6.04
CA ASP A 56 7.08 -32.76 -7.44
C ASP A 56 6.69 -31.30 -7.76
N GLN A 57 6.01 -30.64 -6.86
CA GLN A 57 5.71 -29.20 -7.00
C GLN A 57 7.00 -28.35 -6.94
N GLN A 58 7.94 -28.66 -6.04
CA GLN A 58 9.23 -27.95 -6.01
C GLN A 58 9.91 -27.96 -7.38
N VAL A 59 9.97 -29.13 -8.03
CA VAL A 59 10.58 -29.30 -9.35
C VAL A 59 9.87 -28.43 -10.38
N GLU A 60 8.55 -28.49 -10.45
CA GLU A 60 7.74 -27.73 -11.42
C GLU A 60 7.93 -26.20 -11.24
N TYR A 61 7.82 -25.71 -10.02
CA TYR A 61 7.97 -24.28 -9.72
C TYR A 61 9.41 -23.81 -9.97
N LEU A 62 10.40 -24.60 -9.52
CA LEU A 62 11.81 -24.24 -9.68
C LEU A 62 12.20 -24.25 -11.17
N TYR A 63 11.78 -25.25 -11.92
CA TYR A 63 12.05 -25.32 -13.37
C TYR A 63 11.45 -24.11 -14.08
N SER A 64 10.19 -23.80 -13.84
CA SER A 64 9.53 -22.63 -14.41
C SER A 64 10.26 -21.34 -14.03
N TYR A 65 10.67 -21.17 -12.78
CA TYR A 65 11.42 -20.00 -12.31
C TYR A 65 12.80 -19.89 -12.99
N LEU A 66 13.55 -20.98 -13.12
CA LEU A 66 14.89 -20.98 -13.70
C LEU A 66 14.88 -20.77 -15.23
N THR A 67 13.85 -21.25 -15.91
CA THR A 67 13.68 -21.11 -17.37
C THR A 67 13.00 -19.82 -17.79
N ALA A 68 12.47 -19.04 -16.84
CA ALA A 68 11.93 -17.70 -17.10
C ALA A 68 13.01 -16.81 -17.75
N SER A 69 12.59 -15.97 -18.67
CA SER A 69 13.50 -15.21 -19.54
C SER A 69 14.47 -14.29 -18.80
N LYS A 70 14.05 -13.69 -17.68
CA LYS A 70 14.84 -12.80 -16.78
C LYS A 70 15.76 -11.83 -17.51
N LYS A 71 15.33 -11.38 -18.70
CA LYS A 71 16.11 -10.45 -19.50
C LYS A 71 16.05 -9.07 -18.86
N ASP A 72 17.14 -8.35 -18.97
CA ASP A 72 17.22 -6.91 -18.70
C ASP A 72 16.51 -6.17 -19.85
N ILE A 73 15.19 -6.27 -19.86
CA ILE A 73 14.31 -5.66 -20.86
C ILE A 73 13.33 -4.74 -20.15
N GLU A 74 12.89 -3.73 -20.85
CA GLU A 74 11.76 -2.91 -20.41
C GLU A 74 10.48 -3.75 -20.57
N TYR A 75 9.87 -4.09 -19.43
CA TYR A 75 8.61 -4.83 -19.40
C TYR A 75 7.45 -3.93 -19.80
N LYS A 76 6.59 -4.42 -20.68
CA LYS A 76 5.44 -3.66 -21.20
C LYS A 76 4.39 -3.35 -20.12
N ASN A 77 4.21 -4.28 -19.20
CA ASN A 77 3.21 -4.21 -18.14
C ASN A 77 3.58 -5.19 -17.02
N PHE A 78 2.75 -5.22 -15.97
CA PHE A 78 3.01 -6.05 -14.80
C PHE A 78 2.88 -7.55 -15.07
N GLU A 79 1.95 -8.01 -15.91
CA GLU A 79 1.85 -9.43 -16.26
C GLU A 79 3.08 -9.91 -17.03
N ASP A 80 3.55 -9.11 -17.99
CA ASP A 80 4.77 -9.39 -18.73
C ASP A 80 5.98 -9.55 -17.79
N TRP A 81 6.10 -8.65 -16.80
CA TRP A 81 7.12 -8.78 -15.77
C TRP A 81 6.97 -10.06 -14.95
N ILE A 82 5.75 -10.39 -14.44
CA ILE A 82 5.53 -11.58 -13.63
C ILE A 82 6.02 -12.84 -14.36
N ARG A 83 5.60 -13.02 -15.61
CA ARG A 83 5.94 -14.21 -16.39
C ARG A 83 7.43 -14.30 -16.70
N ASN A 84 8.04 -13.21 -17.10
CA ASN A 84 9.45 -13.17 -17.46
C ASN A 84 10.40 -13.22 -16.26
N TYR A 85 9.95 -12.78 -15.08
CA TYR A 85 10.79 -12.74 -13.89
C TYR A 85 10.58 -13.93 -12.94
N LEU A 86 9.34 -14.33 -12.70
CA LEU A 86 8.99 -15.38 -11.75
C LEU A 86 8.68 -16.73 -12.41
N GLY A 87 8.43 -16.74 -13.72
CA GLY A 87 8.02 -17.92 -14.49
C GLY A 87 6.52 -18.21 -14.40
N ASP A 88 6.03 -19.02 -15.36
CA ASP A 88 4.59 -19.24 -15.54
C ASP A 88 3.92 -19.94 -14.35
N LYS A 89 4.58 -20.86 -13.66
CA LYS A 89 3.99 -21.54 -12.50
C LYS A 89 3.65 -20.59 -11.34
N ILE A 90 4.58 -19.70 -10.99
CA ILE A 90 4.32 -18.68 -9.95
C ILE A 90 3.32 -17.66 -10.49
N ALA A 91 3.41 -17.30 -11.77
CA ALA A 91 2.48 -16.39 -12.42
C ALA A 91 1.02 -16.90 -12.31
N ASP A 92 0.78 -18.12 -12.78
CA ASP A 92 -0.58 -18.66 -12.94
C ASP A 92 -1.22 -19.09 -11.61
N ASN A 93 -0.43 -19.61 -10.66
CA ASN A 93 -0.97 -20.14 -9.41
C ASN A 93 -0.98 -19.13 -8.26
N TYR A 94 -0.20 -18.05 -8.35
CA TYR A 94 -0.12 -17.06 -7.29
C TYR A 94 -0.29 -15.62 -7.77
N MET A 95 0.66 -15.09 -8.55
CA MET A 95 0.75 -13.64 -8.76
C MET A 95 -0.41 -13.08 -9.58
N ILE A 96 -0.79 -13.73 -10.67
CA ILE A 96 -1.89 -13.27 -11.52
C ILE A 96 -3.24 -13.42 -10.81
N PRO A 97 -3.64 -14.60 -10.28
CA PRO A 97 -4.92 -14.71 -9.60
C PRO A 97 -5.02 -13.85 -8.35
N TYR A 98 -3.94 -13.71 -7.56
CA TYR A 98 -3.92 -12.80 -6.42
C TYR A 98 -4.15 -11.34 -6.84
N ASN A 99 -3.44 -10.86 -7.86
CA ASN A 99 -3.56 -9.48 -8.32
C ASN A 99 -4.90 -9.21 -9.02
N LYS A 100 -5.48 -10.20 -9.71
CA LYS A 100 -6.87 -10.10 -10.22
C LYS A 100 -7.89 -9.96 -9.08
N LYS A 101 -7.70 -10.65 -7.96
CA LYS A 101 -8.54 -10.47 -6.77
C LYS A 101 -8.34 -9.11 -6.11
N LEU A 102 -7.10 -8.68 -5.99
CA LEU A 102 -6.74 -7.41 -5.35
C LEU A 102 -7.25 -6.22 -6.16
N TRP A 103 -6.89 -6.13 -7.44
CA TRP A 103 -7.16 -4.97 -8.26
C TRP A 103 -8.51 -5.00 -8.99
N CYS A 104 -9.13 -6.18 -9.16
CA CYS A 104 -10.33 -6.42 -10.00
C CYS A 104 -10.17 -5.92 -11.45
N ILE A 105 -8.95 -5.87 -11.94
CA ILE A 105 -8.59 -5.59 -13.34
C ILE A 105 -7.53 -6.58 -13.82
N ASP A 106 -7.30 -6.62 -15.12
CA ASP A 106 -6.27 -7.48 -15.67
C ASP A 106 -4.86 -6.94 -15.35
N PRO A 107 -3.93 -7.76 -14.82
CA PRO A 107 -2.55 -7.34 -14.53
C PRO A 107 -1.79 -6.78 -15.74
N SER A 108 -2.17 -7.12 -16.97
CA SER A 108 -1.62 -6.53 -18.20
C SER A 108 -1.92 -5.04 -18.36
N THR A 109 -2.91 -4.50 -17.63
CA THR A 109 -3.26 -3.07 -17.63
C THR A 109 -2.52 -2.27 -16.56
N LEU A 110 -1.76 -2.94 -15.69
CA LEU A 110 -0.93 -2.32 -14.66
C LEU A 110 0.48 -2.07 -15.18
N ASN A 111 1.10 -0.98 -14.74
CA ASN A 111 2.50 -0.70 -15.03
C ASN A 111 3.45 -1.41 -14.04
N THR A 112 4.74 -1.18 -14.20
CA THR A 112 5.81 -1.81 -13.44
C THR A 112 6.41 -0.92 -12.34
N ASP A 113 5.90 0.28 -12.09
CA ASP A 113 6.52 1.26 -11.20
C ASP A 113 6.57 0.87 -9.73
N TRP A 114 5.63 0.04 -9.32
CA TRP A 114 5.51 -0.41 -7.94
C TRP A 114 6.31 -1.70 -7.63
N LEU A 115 7.04 -2.23 -8.62
CA LEU A 115 7.89 -3.42 -8.47
C LEU A 115 9.00 -3.24 -7.44
N ILE A 116 9.38 -2.03 -7.11
CA ILE A 116 10.31 -1.72 -6.02
C ILE A 116 9.91 -2.35 -4.67
N LYS A 117 8.64 -2.73 -4.53
CA LYS A 117 8.11 -3.41 -3.35
C LYS A 117 8.26 -4.92 -3.38
N ILE A 118 8.58 -5.49 -4.54
CA ILE A 118 8.75 -6.93 -4.70
C ILE A 118 10.22 -7.28 -4.47
N PRO A 119 10.52 -8.34 -3.73
CA PRO A 119 11.89 -8.78 -3.48
C PRO A 119 12.66 -9.01 -4.78
N ASN A 120 13.88 -8.50 -4.85
CA ASN A 120 14.77 -8.75 -5.97
C ASN A 120 15.58 -10.01 -5.69
N THR A 121 15.15 -11.14 -6.26
CA THR A 121 15.77 -12.45 -6.08
C THR A 121 16.55 -12.88 -7.33
N ASN A 122 17.55 -13.73 -7.16
CA ASN A 122 18.30 -14.32 -8.26
C ASN A 122 18.36 -15.84 -8.16
N ALA A 123 18.64 -16.51 -9.28
CA ALA A 123 18.62 -17.96 -9.37
C ALA A 123 19.57 -18.66 -8.39
N LYS A 124 20.76 -18.09 -8.13
CA LYS A 124 21.72 -18.68 -7.18
C LYS A 124 21.17 -18.67 -5.76
N LEU A 125 20.53 -17.56 -5.38
CA LEU A 125 19.93 -17.43 -4.06
C LEU A 125 18.76 -18.41 -3.90
N VAL A 126 17.88 -18.50 -4.89
CA VAL A 126 16.75 -19.47 -4.89
C VAL A 126 17.25 -20.91 -4.79
N LEU A 127 18.24 -21.29 -5.60
CA LEU A 127 18.86 -22.62 -5.51
C LEU A 127 19.44 -22.89 -4.12
N LYS A 128 20.13 -21.91 -3.54
CA LYS A 128 20.70 -22.04 -2.19
C LYS A 128 19.61 -22.30 -1.15
N THR A 129 18.49 -21.57 -1.19
CA THR A 129 17.39 -21.77 -0.22
C THR A 129 16.80 -23.17 -0.31
N ILE A 130 16.68 -23.72 -1.51
CA ILE A 130 16.15 -25.08 -1.75
C ILE A 130 17.11 -26.15 -1.24
N ILE A 131 18.42 -26.03 -1.54
CA ILE A 131 19.44 -26.99 -1.10
C ILE A 131 19.55 -26.98 0.42
N GLU A 132 19.57 -25.82 1.05
CA GLU A 132 19.71 -25.67 2.51
C GLU A 132 18.38 -25.86 3.25
N LYS A 133 17.25 -25.95 2.54
CA LYS A 133 15.87 -25.95 3.10
C LYS A 133 15.68 -24.84 4.14
N ASN A 134 16.20 -23.65 3.84
CA ASN A 134 16.24 -22.52 4.74
C ASN A 134 16.29 -21.20 3.96
N SER A 135 15.53 -20.22 4.39
CA SER A 135 15.53 -18.85 3.83
C SER A 135 15.98 -17.78 4.82
N ASN A 136 16.44 -18.13 6.03
CA ASN A 136 16.76 -17.16 7.07
C ASN A 136 17.95 -16.24 6.72
N PHE A 137 18.84 -16.66 5.82
CA PHE A 137 20.00 -15.88 5.37
C PHE A 137 19.63 -14.84 4.26
N THR A 138 18.35 -14.69 3.92
CA THR A 138 17.89 -13.77 2.86
C THR A 138 17.48 -12.40 3.41
N GLU A 139 17.99 -12.00 4.58
CA GLU A 139 17.59 -10.77 5.29
C GLU A 139 17.71 -9.49 4.47
N GLU A 140 18.73 -9.39 3.66
CA GLU A 140 18.99 -8.20 2.84
C GLU A 140 18.06 -8.09 1.62
N VAL A 141 17.41 -9.18 1.21
CA VAL A 141 16.62 -9.25 -0.02
C VAL A 141 15.17 -8.83 0.20
N VAL A 142 14.64 -9.04 1.40
CA VAL A 142 13.22 -8.77 1.72
C VAL A 142 13.10 -7.46 2.47
N SER A 143 12.69 -6.40 1.79
CA SER A 143 12.64 -5.03 2.30
C SER A 143 11.75 -4.81 3.54
N HIS A 144 10.89 -5.76 3.88
CA HIS A 144 9.92 -5.66 4.99
C HIS A 144 10.01 -6.82 5.96
N ARG A 145 11.21 -7.37 6.17
CA ARG A 145 11.40 -8.53 7.02
C ARG A 145 11.16 -8.27 8.50
N SER A 146 11.31 -7.04 8.95
CA SER A 146 10.95 -6.63 10.30
C SER A 146 10.08 -5.37 10.29
N PHE A 147 9.19 -5.27 11.25
CA PHE A 147 8.34 -4.12 11.42
C PHE A 147 8.09 -3.82 12.89
N TYR A 148 7.60 -2.63 13.16
CA TYR A 148 7.16 -2.20 14.48
C TYR A 148 5.65 -2.11 14.53
N TYR A 149 5.08 -2.48 15.68
CA TYR A 149 3.67 -2.33 15.97
C TYR A 149 3.50 -1.84 17.42
N PRO A 150 2.55 -0.92 17.71
CA PRO A 150 2.36 -0.40 19.07
C PRO A 150 2.05 -1.51 20.08
N LYS A 151 2.57 -1.36 21.30
CA LYS A 151 2.32 -2.31 22.40
C LYS A 151 0.87 -2.35 22.80
N GLU A 152 0.14 -1.23 22.63
CA GLU A 152 -1.28 -1.07 22.97
C GLU A 152 -1.96 -0.12 21.97
N GLY A 153 -3.30 -0.12 21.92
CA GLY A 153 -4.12 0.87 21.21
C GLY A 153 -4.11 0.79 19.67
N GLY A 154 -3.28 -0.08 19.09
CA GLY A 154 -3.21 -0.26 17.63
C GLY A 154 -2.44 0.85 16.91
N PHE A 155 -2.34 0.72 15.58
CA PHE A 155 -1.52 1.63 14.75
C PHE A 155 -1.97 3.09 14.80
N GLN A 156 -3.22 3.34 15.20
CA GLN A 156 -3.78 4.69 15.37
C GLN A 156 -3.05 5.50 16.44
N THR A 157 -2.42 4.86 17.42
CA THR A 157 -1.72 5.56 18.52
C THR A 157 -0.59 6.45 17.99
N MET A 158 0.12 6.03 16.95
CA MET A 158 1.13 6.86 16.29
C MET A 158 0.55 8.19 15.78
N PHE A 159 -0.60 8.12 15.11
CA PHE A 159 -1.27 9.32 14.58
C PHE A 159 -1.86 10.17 15.69
N ASN A 160 -2.36 9.56 16.77
CA ASN A 160 -2.86 10.28 17.94
C ASN A 160 -1.74 11.08 18.60
N SER A 161 -0.54 10.49 18.74
CA SER A 161 0.62 11.20 19.30
C SER A 161 0.99 12.43 18.45
N ILE A 162 0.99 12.31 17.13
CA ILE A 162 1.24 13.44 16.23
C ILE A 162 0.10 14.48 16.34
N TYR A 163 -1.14 14.03 16.37
CA TYR A 163 -2.32 14.88 16.44
C TYR A 163 -2.34 15.76 17.69
N GLU A 164 -1.89 15.27 18.84
CA GLU A 164 -1.83 16.06 20.09
C GLU A 164 -0.99 17.34 19.93
N HIS A 165 0.04 17.34 19.08
CA HIS A 165 0.87 18.51 18.83
C HIS A 165 0.23 19.57 17.92
N ILE A 166 -0.81 19.19 17.15
CA ILE A 166 -1.41 20.06 16.13
C ILE A 166 -2.91 20.22 16.27
N LYS A 167 -3.55 19.64 17.29
CA LYS A 167 -5.01 19.55 17.43
C LYS A 167 -5.73 20.89 17.32
N ASP A 168 -5.14 21.96 17.82
CA ASP A 168 -5.72 23.31 17.79
C ASP A 168 -5.74 23.91 16.37
N ARG A 169 -5.05 23.29 15.41
CA ARG A 169 -4.97 23.69 14.00
C ARG A 169 -5.72 22.73 13.07
N VAL A 170 -6.37 21.70 13.62
CA VAL A 170 -7.08 20.68 12.85
C VAL A 170 -8.57 20.86 12.96
N VAL A 171 -9.24 20.94 11.81
CA VAL A 171 -10.70 20.99 11.72
C VAL A 171 -11.19 19.58 11.35
N LEU A 172 -11.69 18.84 12.35
CA LEU A 172 -12.26 17.51 12.14
C LEU A 172 -13.70 17.60 11.59
N GLY A 173 -14.13 16.53 10.91
CA GLY A 173 -15.49 16.44 10.35
C GLY A 173 -15.72 17.34 9.14
N TYR A 174 -14.68 17.99 8.62
CA TYR A 174 -14.75 18.85 7.45
C TYR A 174 -14.25 18.11 6.20
N LYS A 175 -15.08 18.05 5.17
CA LYS A 175 -14.74 17.46 3.88
C LYS A 175 -14.70 18.54 2.81
N THR A 176 -13.50 18.91 2.40
CA THR A 176 -13.28 19.82 1.26
C THR A 176 -13.86 19.23 -0.02
N LYS A 177 -14.56 20.06 -0.77
CA LYS A 177 -15.18 19.70 -2.06
C LYS A 177 -14.66 20.55 -3.20
N LYS A 178 -14.55 21.87 -3.03
CA LYS A 178 -14.25 22.85 -4.08
C LYS A 178 -12.96 23.61 -3.76
N LEU A 179 -12.11 23.73 -4.76
CA LEU A 179 -10.94 24.61 -4.76
C LEU A 179 -11.07 25.57 -5.95
N GLU A 180 -11.10 26.87 -5.71
CA GLU A 180 -11.20 27.89 -6.73
C GLU A 180 -10.05 28.90 -6.61
N TYR A 181 -9.38 29.18 -7.72
CA TYR A 181 -8.28 30.13 -7.74
C TYR A 181 -8.75 31.51 -8.20
N ASP A 182 -8.64 32.48 -7.32
CA ASP A 182 -8.85 33.90 -7.62
C ASP A 182 -7.57 34.51 -8.25
N SER A 183 -7.60 34.68 -9.56
CA SER A 183 -6.45 35.17 -10.34
C SER A 183 -6.13 36.65 -10.07
N GLN A 184 -7.09 37.46 -9.62
CA GLN A 184 -6.87 38.87 -9.32
C GLN A 184 -6.11 39.03 -8.01
N ASN A 185 -6.52 38.27 -6.97
CA ASN A 185 -5.91 38.33 -5.65
C ASN A 185 -4.78 37.30 -5.46
N LYS A 186 -4.58 36.39 -6.42
CA LYS A 186 -3.59 35.30 -6.37
C LYS A 186 -3.75 34.42 -5.11
N ILE A 187 -4.98 34.04 -4.78
CA ILE A 187 -5.33 33.22 -3.63
C ILE A 187 -6.26 32.08 -4.02
N TRP A 188 -6.23 31.02 -3.23
CA TRP A 188 -7.19 29.93 -3.28
C TRP A 188 -8.37 30.23 -2.36
N ILE A 189 -9.57 29.88 -2.82
CA ILE A 189 -10.83 29.87 -2.06
C ILE A 189 -11.24 28.40 -1.91
N ILE A 190 -11.39 27.94 -0.68
CA ILE A 190 -11.76 26.57 -0.35
C ILE A 190 -13.22 26.57 0.15
N ASP A 191 -14.10 25.90 -0.58
CA ASP A 191 -15.54 25.76 -0.28
C ASP A 191 -16.24 27.11 0.04
N ASP A 192 -15.84 28.19 -0.61
CA ASP A 192 -16.31 29.58 -0.40
C ASP A 192 -16.06 30.11 1.03
N LYS A 193 -15.35 29.34 1.88
CA LYS A 193 -15.17 29.61 3.31
C LYS A 193 -13.78 30.04 3.72
N TYR A 194 -12.75 29.32 3.27
CA TYR A 194 -11.37 29.59 3.65
C TYR A 194 -10.61 30.23 2.49
N ARG A 195 -9.64 31.06 2.81
CA ARG A 195 -8.75 31.71 1.84
C ARG A 195 -7.30 31.47 2.21
N THR A 196 -6.47 31.14 1.21
CA THR A 196 -5.04 30.87 1.43
C THR A 196 -4.23 31.15 0.17
N LYS A 197 -2.94 31.42 0.32
CA LYS A 197 -2.01 31.54 -0.81
C LYS A 197 -1.47 30.18 -1.25
N ASN A 198 -1.38 29.21 -0.32
CA ASN A 198 -0.74 27.94 -0.56
C ASN A 198 -1.66 26.80 -0.12
N ILE A 199 -1.70 25.72 -0.89
CA ILE A 199 -2.42 24.50 -0.52
C ILE A 199 -1.47 23.29 -0.65
N ILE A 200 -1.48 22.42 0.35
CA ILE A 200 -0.93 21.07 0.26
C ILE A 200 -2.11 20.10 0.21
N ASN A 201 -2.33 19.51 -0.96
CA ASN A 201 -3.37 18.49 -1.13
C ASN A 201 -2.83 17.11 -0.78
N THR A 202 -3.43 16.45 0.21
CA THR A 202 -3.18 15.04 0.57
C THR A 202 -4.41 14.17 0.32
N ALA A 203 -5.50 14.75 -0.20
CA ALA A 203 -6.73 14.04 -0.56
C ALA A 203 -6.65 13.47 -1.99
N PRO A 204 -7.45 12.45 -2.32
CA PRO A 204 -7.56 11.95 -3.69
C PRO A 204 -8.04 13.07 -4.64
N TRP A 205 -7.32 13.32 -5.73
CA TRP A 205 -7.68 14.36 -6.69
C TRP A 205 -9.12 14.26 -7.24
N PRO A 206 -9.64 13.07 -7.60
CA PRO A 206 -10.98 12.96 -8.17
C PRO A 206 -12.14 13.33 -7.24
N VAL A 207 -11.89 13.56 -5.93
CA VAL A 207 -12.94 14.00 -5.00
C VAL A 207 -13.07 15.52 -4.92
N LEU A 208 -12.13 16.24 -5.52
CA LEU A 208 -12.06 17.69 -5.50
C LEU A 208 -12.60 18.27 -6.81
N ASP A 209 -13.43 19.28 -6.70
CA ASP A 209 -13.84 20.14 -7.81
C ASP A 209 -12.86 21.32 -7.87
N VAL A 210 -11.91 21.25 -8.80
CA VAL A 210 -10.81 22.23 -8.91
C VAL A 210 -11.08 23.17 -10.05
N HIS A 211 -11.25 24.45 -9.72
CA HIS A 211 -11.46 25.55 -10.65
C HIS A 211 -10.20 26.40 -10.79
N LEU A 212 -9.46 26.16 -11.85
CA LEU A 212 -8.27 26.90 -12.23
C LEU A 212 -8.26 27.05 -13.75
N ASN A 213 -8.25 28.27 -14.23
CA ASN A 213 -8.37 28.58 -15.66
C ASN A 213 -7.23 27.97 -16.49
N GLY A 214 -7.57 27.46 -17.69
CA GLY A 214 -6.57 26.96 -18.64
C GLY A 214 -6.22 25.48 -18.49
N PHE A 215 -6.81 24.75 -17.54
CA PHE A 215 -6.53 23.32 -17.36
C PHE A 215 -7.80 22.48 -17.19
N ASN A 216 -7.88 21.37 -17.90
CA ASN A 216 -9.03 20.46 -17.83
C ASN A 216 -8.79 19.34 -16.81
N PHE A 217 -9.02 19.62 -15.53
CA PHE A 217 -8.87 18.66 -14.45
C PHE A 217 -9.70 17.40 -14.63
N LYS A 218 -10.92 17.54 -15.11
CA LYS A 218 -11.83 16.39 -15.30
C LYS A 218 -11.22 15.32 -16.22
N LYS A 219 -10.63 15.76 -17.34
CA LYS A 219 -9.97 14.84 -18.30
C LYS A 219 -8.82 14.05 -17.65
N GLU A 220 -8.02 14.71 -16.81
CA GLU A 220 -6.91 14.04 -16.13
C GLU A 220 -7.40 13.16 -14.96
N PHE A 221 -8.42 13.61 -14.22
CA PHE A 221 -9.00 12.82 -13.12
C PHE A 221 -9.63 11.50 -13.58
N GLU A 222 -10.19 11.45 -14.79
CA GLU A 222 -10.75 10.22 -15.38
C GLU A 222 -9.72 9.10 -15.56
N LYS A 223 -8.43 9.44 -15.67
CA LYS A 223 -7.32 8.48 -15.76
C LYS A 223 -6.84 7.99 -14.39
N LEU A 224 -7.20 8.70 -13.31
CA LEU A 224 -6.79 8.37 -11.95
C LEU A 224 -7.72 7.34 -11.33
N LYS A 225 -7.39 6.05 -11.52
CA LYS A 225 -8.15 4.94 -10.95
C LYS A 225 -7.67 4.59 -9.55
N TYR A 226 -8.57 4.10 -8.72
CA TYR A 226 -8.26 3.70 -7.34
C TYR A 226 -8.97 2.41 -6.96
N LEU A 227 -8.38 1.72 -6.00
CA LEU A 227 -8.95 0.55 -5.37
C LEU A 227 -9.74 0.97 -4.13
N SER A 228 -10.92 0.39 -3.98
CA SER A 228 -11.69 0.39 -2.74
C SER A 228 -11.70 -1.02 -2.18
N ASP A 229 -11.61 -1.18 -0.87
CA ASP A 229 -11.70 -2.48 -0.21
C ASP A 229 -12.69 -2.47 0.96
N VAL A 230 -13.18 -3.65 1.29
CA VAL A 230 -13.97 -3.91 2.48
C VAL A 230 -13.10 -4.71 3.44
N ILE A 231 -13.01 -4.19 4.64
CA ILE A 231 -12.26 -4.79 5.75
C ILE A 231 -13.25 -5.33 6.76
N SER A 232 -13.13 -6.61 7.09
CA SER A 232 -14.01 -7.26 8.04
C SER A 232 -13.22 -7.87 9.19
N LEU A 233 -13.71 -7.72 10.41
CA LEU A 233 -13.15 -8.29 11.62
C LEU A 233 -13.94 -9.52 12.04
N TRP A 234 -13.23 -10.58 12.35
CA TRP A 234 -13.78 -11.87 12.74
C TRP A 234 -13.24 -12.32 14.09
N GLU A 235 -14.03 -13.04 14.83
CA GLU A 235 -13.59 -13.89 15.91
C GLU A 235 -13.65 -15.35 15.42
N ARG A 236 -12.51 -16.04 15.44
CA ARG A 236 -12.36 -17.44 15.02
C ARG A 236 -11.69 -18.23 16.15
N GLU A 237 -11.61 -19.55 15.99
CA GLU A 237 -10.79 -20.37 16.87
C GLU A 237 -9.33 -19.87 16.86
N PRO A 238 -8.65 -19.91 18.00
CA PRO A 238 -7.24 -19.55 18.06
C PRO A 238 -6.41 -20.38 17.06
N TYR A 239 -5.52 -19.70 16.35
CA TYR A 239 -4.58 -20.29 15.40
C TYR A 239 -3.22 -20.55 16.06
N ASP A 240 -2.56 -21.63 15.66
CA ASP A 240 -1.28 -22.10 16.25
C ASP A 240 -0.04 -21.56 15.52
N HIS A 241 -0.20 -21.04 14.31
CA HIS A 241 0.91 -20.48 13.54
C HIS A 241 1.27 -19.04 13.95
N LYS A 242 2.49 -18.60 13.61
CA LYS A 242 3.03 -17.28 13.95
C LYS A 242 2.97 -16.25 12.81
N ALA A 243 2.31 -16.58 11.70
CA ALA A 243 2.16 -15.64 10.59
C ALA A 243 1.30 -14.44 11.00
N GLN A 244 1.71 -13.24 10.59
CA GLN A 244 0.94 -12.02 10.82
C GLN A 244 -0.12 -11.81 9.74
N TRP A 245 0.15 -12.23 8.49
CA TRP A 245 -0.87 -12.21 7.44
C TRP A 245 -0.65 -13.32 6.42
N LYS A 246 -1.68 -13.57 5.62
CA LYS A 246 -1.70 -14.58 4.57
C LYS A 246 -2.32 -14.01 3.29
N TYR A 247 -1.66 -14.23 2.17
CA TYR A 247 -2.16 -13.95 0.84
C TYR A 247 -2.95 -15.14 0.30
N ILE A 248 -4.11 -14.88 -0.33
CA ILE A 248 -5.05 -15.91 -0.79
C ILE A 248 -5.33 -15.72 -2.29
N PRO A 249 -4.57 -16.38 -3.16
CA PRO A 249 -4.77 -16.30 -4.61
C PRO A 249 -6.01 -17.04 -5.09
N ASN A 250 -6.46 -18.08 -4.40
CA ASN A 250 -7.59 -18.91 -4.82
C ASN A 250 -8.83 -18.05 -5.17
N PRO A 251 -9.35 -18.09 -6.42
CA PRO A 251 -10.49 -17.30 -6.86
C PRO A 251 -11.82 -17.70 -6.19
N ASP A 252 -11.94 -18.91 -5.66
CA ASP A 252 -13.17 -19.40 -5.01
C ASP A 252 -13.34 -18.89 -3.58
N ILE A 253 -12.28 -18.33 -2.99
CA ILE A 253 -12.29 -17.67 -1.69
C ILE A 253 -12.53 -16.17 -1.87
N GLU A 254 -13.42 -15.57 -1.09
CA GLU A 254 -13.85 -14.18 -1.29
C GLU A 254 -12.70 -13.20 -1.08
N GLN A 255 -12.07 -13.23 0.09
CA GLN A 255 -10.97 -12.32 0.46
C GLN A 255 -9.68 -12.64 -0.29
N HIS A 256 -8.86 -11.62 -0.49
CA HIS A 256 -7.52 -11.79 -1.03
C HIS A 256 -6.44 -11.85 0.05
N ARG A 257 -6.75 -11.44 1.30
CA ARG A 257 -5.79 -11.41 2.40
C ARG A 257 -6.47 -11.58 3.75
N GLU A 258 -5.76 -12.22 4.68
CA GLU A 258 -6.11 -12.35 6.09
C GLU A 258 -4.98 -11.81 6.96
N PHE A 259 -5.31 -11.14 8.07
CA PHE A 259 -4.37 -10.72 9.11
C PHE A 259 -4.71 -11.41 10.43
N TYR A 260 -3.72 -11.95 11.07
CA TYR A 260 -3.82 -12.67 12.35
C TYR A 260 -3.40 -11.74 13.47
N ILE A 261 -4.36 -11.02 14.02
CA ILE A 261 -4.17 -9.84 14.87
C ILE A 261 -3.32 -10.13 16.09
N HIS A 262 -3.57 -11.22 16.80
CA HIS A 262 -2.85 -11.57 18.02
C HIS A 262 -1.33 -11.79 17.79
N ASN A 263 -0.92 -12.16 16.58
CA ASN A 263 0.50 -12.41 16.26
C ASN A 263 1.34 -11.12 16.12
N TYR A 264 0.71 -9.94 16.07
CA TYR A 264 1.41 -8.65 16.08
C TYR A 264 0.84 -7.66 17.10
N ALA A 265 -0.33 -7.94 17.65
CA ALA A 265 -0.96 -7.20 18.73
C ALA A 265 -1.30 -8.19 19.87
N PRO A 266 -0.29 -8.66 20.64
CA PRO A 266 -0.46 -9.73 21.63
C PRO A 266 -1.38 -9.34 22.80
N TYR A 267 -1.68 -8.05 22.97
CA TYR A 267 -2.69 -7.56 23.89
C TYR A 267 -4.13 -7.82 23.42
N SER A 268 -4.32 -8.16 22.14
CA SER A 268 -5.64 -8.48 21.60
C SER A 268 -6.08 -9.89 22.00
N LYS A 269 -7.38 -10.15 21.93
CA LYS A 269 -7.93 -11.49 22.16
C LYS A 269 -7.40 -12.46 21.09
N PRO A 270 -6.96 -13.69 21.48
CA PRO A 270 -6.65 -14.75 20.51
C PRO A 270 -7.85 -15.05 19.60
N GLY A 271 -7.57 -15.44 18.34
CA GLY A 271 -8.61 -15.77 17.35
C GLY A 271 -9.15 -14.56 16.57
N GLY A 272 -8.68 -13.33 16.86
CA GLY A 272 -9.01 -12.16 16.06
C GLY A 272 -8.39 -12.23 14.65
N VAL A 273 -9.22 -12.24 13.60
CA VAL A 273 -8.78 -12.25 12.19
C VAL A 273 -9.42 -11.06 11.48
N MET A 274 -8.61 -10.34 10.71
CA MET A 274 -9.11 -9.30 9.82
C MET A 274 -8.94 -9.76 8.37
N THR A 275 -9.95 -9.55 7.54
CA THR A 275 -9.94 -9.91 6.12
C THR A 275 -10.11 -8.70 5.23
N ASP A 276 -9.46 -8.72 4.06
CA ASP A 276 -9.58 -7.71 3.02
C ASP A 276 -10.20 -8.32 1.76
N ILE A 277 -11.18 -7.63 1.18
CA ILE A 277 -11.76 -7.95 -0.13
C ILE A 277 -11.95 -6.67 -0.94
N ASN A 278 -11.63 -6.69 -2.22
CA ASN A 278 -11.92 -5.58 -3.12
C ASN A 278 -13.43 -5.30 -3.16
N SER A 279 -13.84 -4.03 -3.08
CA SER A 279 -15.25 -3.64 -3.01
C SER A 279 -16.06 -4.05 -4.24
N ILE A 280 -15.45 -4.13 -5.44
CA ILE A 280 -16.12 -4.65 -6.65
C ILE A 280 -16.45 -6.12 -6.45
N ARG A 281 -15.45 -6.92 -6.03
CA ARG A 281 -15.62 -8.34 -5.75
C ARG A 281 -16.63 -8.56 -4.62
N TRP A 282 -16.60 -7.74 -3.58
CA TRP A 282 -17.57 -7.80 -2.49
C TRP A 282 -19.01 -7.62 -2.98
N ARG A 283 -19.24 -6.67 -3.88
CA ARG A 283 -20.56 -6.48 -4.52
C ARG A 283 -20.96 -7.67 -5.41
N GLN A 284 -20.00 -8.31 -6.11
CA GLN A 284 -20.24 -9.53 -6.90
C GLN A 284 -20.68 -10.71 -6.02
N HIS A 285 -20.21 -10.77 -4.76
CA HIS A 285 -20.68 -11.74 -3.77
C HIS A 285 -21.95 -11.30 -3.02
N ASN A 286 -22.73 -10.35 -3.58
CA ASN A 286 -23.95 -9.81 -2.99
C ASN A 286 -23.76 -9.25 -1.57
N LYS A 287 -22.56 -8.77 -1.24
CA LYS A 287 -22.18 -8.26 0.08
C LYS A 287 -22.40 -9.29 1.20
N LYS A 288 -22.13 -10.54 0.90
CA LYS A 288 -22.26 -11.66 1.85
C LYS A 288 -20.99 -12.49 1.89
N TRP A 289 -20.63 -12.90 3.08
CA TRP A 289 -19.54 -13.83 3.32
C TRP A 289 -20.08 -15.25 3.45
N LYS A 290 -19.43 -16.22 2.83
CA LYS A 290 -19.74 -17.66 3.05
C LYS A 290 -19.50 -18.06 4.52
N ALA A 291 -18.53 -17.41 5.17
CA ALA A 291 -18.17 -17.64 6.57
C ALA A 291 -19.17 -17.10 7.59
N GLY A 292 -20.23 -16.39 7.16
CA GLY A 292 -21.23 -15.81 8.07
C GLY A 292 -21.14 -14.29 8.21
N VAL A 293 -21.42 -13.75 9.40
CA VAL A 293 -21.45 -12.30 9.67
C VAL A 293 -20.23 -11.90 10.49
N PRO A 294 -19.43 -10.93 10.04
CA PRO A 294 -18.28 -10.42 10.79
C PRO A 294 -18.73 -9.61 12.03
N LEU A 295 -17.85 -9.48 13.01
CA LEU A 295 -18.04 -8.60 14.17
C LEU A 295 -18.10 -7.12 13.77
N TYR A 296 -17.33 -6.76 12.75
CA TYR A 296 -17.26 -5.39 12.22
C TYR A 296 -16.91 -5.44 10.75
N GLU A 297 -17.48 -4.53 9.98
CA GLU A 297 -17.20 -4.35 8.57
C GLU A 297 -17.12 -2.86 8.22
N HIS A 298 -16.15 -2.51 7.39
CA HIS A 298 -15.96 -1.15 6.92
C HIS A 298 -15.48 -1.12 5.48
N GLU A 299 -16.14 -0.34 4.63
CA GLU A 299 -15.68 -0.06 3.26
C GLU A 299 -14.73 1.15 3.28
N ASN A 300 -13.49 0.92 2.90
CA ASN A 300 -12.50 1.96 2.66
C ASN A 300 -12.54 2.32 1.17
N VAL A 301 -13.17 3.43 0.84
CA VAL A 301 -13.39 3.83 -0.56
C VAL A 301 -12.07 4.14 -1.27
N TYR A 302 -11.12 4.73 -0.56
CA TYR A 302 -9.82 5.10 -1.11
C TYR A 302 -8.70 4.32 -0.40
N SER A 303 -8.44 3.08 -0.85
CA SER A 303 -7.38 2.24 -0.27
C SER A 303 -6.05 2.45 -0.97
N TYR A 304 -6.03 2.31 -2.28
CA TYR A 304 -4.80 2.44 -3.06
C TYR A 304 -5.05 3.14 -4.40
N PRO A 305 -4.18 4.10 -4.81
CA PRO A 305 -4.12 4.52 -6.21
C PRO A 305 -3.71 3.33 -7.08
N MET A 306 -4.42 3.10 -8.18
CA MET A 306 -4.09 2.04 -9.12
C MET A 306 -2.96 2.49 -10.04
N PRO A 307 -1.88 1.71 -10.17
CA PRO A 307 -0.77 2.01 -11.07
C PRO A 307 -1.08 1.54 -12.50
N THR A 308 -2.12 2.12 -13.13
CA THR A 308 -2.47 1.87 -14.53
C THR A 308 -1.40 2.41 -15.48
N THR A 309 -1.41 2.03 -16.73
CA THR A 309 -0.39 2.47 -17.71
C THR A 309 -0.48 3.97 -18.05
N ASP A 310 -1.62 4.61 -17.82
CA ASP A 310 -1.93 5.99 -18.23
C ASP A 310 -1.93 7.03 -17.09
N TYR A 311 -1.84 6.60 -15.84
CA TYR A 311 -1.97 7.52 -14.70
C TYR A 311 -0.80 8.49 -14.55
N LYS A 312 0.43 8.09 -14.95
CA LYS A 312 1.65 8.88 -14.74
C LYS A 312 1.60 10.22 -15.43
N GLU A 313 1.20 10.21 -16.70
CA GLU A 313 1.09 11.45 -17.46
C GLU A 313 0.03 12.36 -16.85
N ALA A 314 -1.12 11.81 -16.45
CA ALA A 314 -2.19 12.57 -15.83
C ALA A 314 -1.74 13.25 -14.54
N ILE A 315 -1.14 12.50 -13.62
CA ILE A 315 -0.68 13.09 -12.35
C ILE A 315 0.47 14.10 -12.56
N LYS A 316 1.38 13.83 -13.48
CA LYS A 316 2.46 14.77 -13.85
C LYS A 316 1.88 16.08 -14.36
N ASN A 317 0.88 16.04 -15.24
CA ASN A 317 0.22 17.22 -15.77
C ASN A 317 -0.46 18.03 -14.66
N ILE A 318 -1.20 17.35 -13.77
CA ILE A 318 -1.86 17.99 -12.62
C ILE A 318 -0.84 18.69 -11.73
N LEU A 319 0.18 17.97 -11.27
CA LEU A 319 1.18 18.49 -10.33
C LEU A 319 2.00 19.64 -10.93
N PHE A 320 2.39 19.50 -12.20
CA PHE A 320 3.14 20.53 -12.89
C PHE A 320 2.33 21.83 -13.02
N TYR A 321 1.06 21.72 -13.44
CA TYR A 321 0.19 22.86 -13.62
C TYR A 321 -0.19 23.53 -12.28
N CYS A 322 -0.52 22.75 -11.27
CA CYS A 322 -0.90 23.25 -9.95
C CYS A 322 0.24 23.96 -9.21
N ARG A 323 1.50 23.56 -9.46
CA ARG A 323 2.68 24.13 -8.80
C ARG A 323 2.81 25.64 -9.04
N ASP A 324 2.52 26.11 -10.24
CA ASP A 324 2.62 27.54 -10.62
C ASP A 324 1.59 28.40 -9.85
N TYR A 325 0.61 27.75 -9.23
CA TYR A 325 -0.44 28.37 -8.42
C TYR A 325 -0.34 28.02 -6.95
N ASN A 326 0.80 27.52 -6.49
CA ASN A 326 1.05 27.11 -5.10
C ASN A 326 0.06 26.04 -4.56
N LEU A 327 -0.39 25.14 -5.42
CA LEU A 327 -1.15 23.95 -5.04
C LEU A 327 -0.26 22.72 -5.23
N PHE A 328 0.14 22.11 -4.13
CA PHE A 328 1.08 20.98 -4.11
C PHE A 328 0.38 19.69 -3.71
N GLY A 329 0.64 18.60 -4.42
CA GLY A 329 0.19 17.27 -4.01
C GLY A 329 1.26 16.57 -3.18
N LEU A 330 0.93 16.07 -1.98
CA LEU A 330 1.83 15.27 -1.13
C LEU A 330 1.17 13.99 -0.65
N GLY A 331 2.00 13.02 -0.28
CA GLY A 331 1.57 11.72 0.20
C GLY A 331 0.98 10.84 -0.88
N ARG A 332 0.43 9.71 -0.45
CA ARG A 332 -0.10 8.65 -1.34
C ARG A 332 -1.09 9.18 -2.39
N TRP A 333 -2.03 10.02 -1.98
CA TRP A 333 -3.11 10.51 -2.83
C TRP A 333 -2.77 11.80 -3.56
N GLY A 334 -2.04 12.72 -2.91
CA GLY A 334 -1.61 13.95 -3.55
C GLY A 334 -0.61 13.70 -4.70
N GLN A 335 0.24 12.68 -4.57
CA GLN A 335 1.18 12.25 -5.61
C GLN A 335 0.65 11.11 -6.48
N TRP A 336 -0.50 10.54 -6.14
CA TRP A 336 -1.07 9.35 -6.79
C TRP A 336 -0.08 8.18 -6.89
N GLN A 337 0.62 7.90 -5.78
CA GLN A 337 1.66 6.88 -5.70
C GLN A 337 1.29 5.78 -4.70
N TYR A 338 1.65 4.54 -4.99
CA TYR A 338 1.45 3.41 -4.09
C TYR A 338 2.44 3.46 -2.91
N PHE A 339 2.44 4.54 -2.15
CA PHE A 339 3.33 4.74 -1.01
C PHE A 339 2.87 4.00 0.24
N ASN A 340 3.84 3.48 1.00
CA ASN A 340 3.64 3.10 2.40
C ASN A 340 3.74 4.34 3.31
N THR A 341 3.42 4.17 4.59
CA THR A 341 3.45 5.29 5.57
C THR A 341 4.82 5.96 5.63
N ASP A 342 5.90 5.18 5.67
CA ASP A 342 7.27 5.68 5.69
C ASP A 342 7.64 6.52 4.47
N GLN A 343 7.22 6.08 3.29
CA GLN A 343 7.44 6.84 2.05
C GLN A 343 6.65 8.15 2.04
N CYS A 344 5.44 8.18 2.61
CA CYS A 344 4.67 9.41 2.76
C CYS A 344 5.39 10.38 3.72
N ILE A 345 5.88 9.90 4.85
CA ILE A 345 6.64 10.73 5.82
C ILE A 345 7.93 11.24 5.16
N LYS A 346 8.69 10.34 4.50
CA LYS A 346 9.93 10.74 3.79
C LYS A 346 9.67 11.85 2.78
N GLN A 347 8.62 11.73 1.98
CA GLN A 347 8.27 12.75 1.01
C GLN A 347 7.97 14.11 1.66
N VAL A 348 7.27 14.11 2.80
CA VAL A 348 6.99 15.36 3.53
C VAL A 348 8.28 15.97 4.08
N LEU A 349 9.16 15.16 4.69
CA LEU A 349 10.46 15.64 5.19
C LEU A 349 11.30 16.24 4.06
N ASP A 350 11.39 15.54 2.91
CA ASP A 350 12.15 16.01 1.76
C ASP A 350 11.56 17.29 1.16
N PHE A 351 10.22 17.37 1.07
CA PHE A 351 9.53 18.53 0.54
C PHE A 351 9.85 19.79 1.36
N PHE A 352 9.72 19.74 2.67
CA PHE A 352 9.98 20.90 3.53
C PHE A 352 11.47 21.24 3.69
N ASN A 353 12.35 20.26 3.47
CA ASN A 353 13.80 20.49 3.47
C ASN A 353 14.35 20.99 2.12
N SER A 354 13.56 20.95 1.04
CA SER A 354 13.99 21.41 -0.28
C SER A 354 14.13 22.94 -0.35
N ASP A 355 15.16 23.43 -1.06
CA ASP A 355 15.38 24.87 -1.25
C ASP A 355 14.28 25.52 -2.08
N ASP A 356 13.63 24.77 -2.93
CA ASP A 356 12.49 25.25 -3.71
C ASP A 356 11.31 25.65 -2.84
N ILE A 357 11.07 24.92 -1.74
CA ILE A 357 9.94 25.17 -0.83
C ILE A 357 10.25 26.24 0.20
N LYS A 358 11.51 26.40 0.58
CA LYS A 358 11.94 27.51 1.46
C LYS A 358 11.65 28.89 0.87
N LYS A 359 11.47 28.98 -0.45
CA LYS A 359 11.03 30.20 -1.15
C LYS A 359 9.55 30.51 -0.96
N PHE A 360 8.74 29.50 -0.60
CA PHE A 360 7.33 29.68 -0.34
C PHE A 360 7.13 29.93 1.16
N ASP A 361 6.55 31.08 1.47
CA ASP A 361 6.29 31.50 2.84
C ASP A 361 5.08 30.74 3.43
N PHE A 362 5.25 29.41 3.65
CA PHE A 362 4.19 28.57 4.24
C PHE A 362 3.87 28.94 5.67
N PHE A 363 4.77 29.67 6.35
CA PHE A 363 4.67 29.93 7.80
C PHE A 363 4.42 31.38 8.15
N LYS A 364 4.44 32.30 7.16
CA LYS A 364 4.14 33.71 7.37
C LYS A 364 2.70 34.04 7.01
N THR A 365 1.76 33.47 7.68
CA THR A 365 0.42 34.03 7.71
C THR A 365 -0.33 33.43 8.86
N PHE A 366 -0.50 34.24 9.89
CA PHE A 366 -1.72 34.41 10.67
C PHE A 366 -1.38 35.04 12.01
#